data_d9d8e87d10c99815dc34d82fc15852b7
#
_entry.id   d9d8e87d10c99815dc34d82fc15852b7
#
_cell.length_a   1.000
_cell.length_b   1.000
_cell.length_c   1.000
_cell.angle_alpha   90.00
_cell.angle_beta   90.00
_cell.angle_gamma   90.00
#
_symmetry.space_group_name_H-M   'P 1'
#
loop_
_entity.id
_entity.type
_entity.pdbx_description
1 polymer ?
#
loop_
_entity_poly.entity_id
_entity_poly.type
_entity_poly.pdbx_seq_one_letter_code
_entity_poly.pdbx_strand_id
1 'polypeptide(L)'
;MMSPHSTASDRYRDAGFDAGVNASDQRDGGGTAVAEPCDAFGRSAIHDPRGDATAGGPAVEPRNENGAAHWADLDWPSVIWIGGVHLAALLAPFYFTWSGLAICLALYWVTGGLGVCLGYHRLLTHGSFQTTKPMRFLFALLGGVSGEGSAIDWVANHRKHHAFSDQDGDPHTPRDGGWWAHMLWIFPQHTREELAAHTKRWAPDLVKDKGVVFLHKTFLVWHILLGSALLGAGWTFFDRFTGVSWLIWGLAVRMVIVFHITWLVNSASHMWGYRNYETTDDSRNLWWVGLLAFGEGWHNNHHAYQRMAAHGHRWWELDPTYWVIRGLESVGLAWDVVHTRHGISRKPPLQTAANRA
;
A
#
# COMPACT_ATOMS: atom_id res chain seq x y z
N MET A 1 -62.06 15.98 -9.21
CA MET A 1 -61.65 17.38 -8.97
C MET A 1 -60.15 17.40 -8.72
N MET A 2 -59.42 17.96 -9.66
CA MET A 2 -58.13 18.63 -9.60
C MET A 2 -56.88 17.83 -9.18
N SER A 3 -56.19 17.31 -10.14
CA SER A 3 -54.72 17.30 -10.32
C SER A 3 -54.30 18.67 -10.89
N PRO A 4 -52.99 19.05 -11.00
CA PRO A 4 -51.82 18.21 -11.23
C PRO A 4 -50.50 18.66 -10.58
N HIS A 5 -49.56 17.75 -10.55
CA HIS A 5 -48.13 17.95 -10.29
C HIS A 5 -47.40 18.54 -11.51
N SER A 6 -46.57 19.55 -11.28
CA SER A 6 -45.61 20.09 -12.22
C SER A 6 -44.21 19.64 -11.87
N THR A 7 -43.59 18.92 -12.80
CA THR A 7 -42.18 18.46 -12.76
C THR A 7 -41.26 19.59 -13.19
N ALA A 8 -40.21 19.81 -12.38
CA ALA A 8 -39.08 20.70 -12.70
C ALA A 8 -38.02 19.95 -13.51
N SER A 9 -38.10 20.07 -14.83
CA SER A 9 -37.00 19.82 -15.74
C SER A 9 -37.15 20.78 -16.92
N ASP A 10 -36.40 21.87 -16.90
CA ASP A 10 -36.05 22.67 -18.08
C ASP A 10 -35.51 24.03 -17.61
N ARG A 11 -34.19 24.08 -17.44
CA ARG A 11 -33.44 25.34 -17.54
C ARG A 11 -31.95 25.04 -17.63
N TYR A 12 -31.46 24.88 -18.86
CA TYR A 12 -30.13 25.31 -19.29
C TYR A 12 -30.04 25.10 -20.81
N ARG A 13 -30.53 26.08 -21.56
CA ARG A 13 -30.13 26.33 -22.93
C ARG A 13 -29.93 27.83 -23.09
N ASP A 14 -28.94 28.15 -23.92
CA ASP A 14 -28.67 29.42 -24.57
C ASP A 14 -27.95 30.53 -23.79
N ALA A 15 -26.64 30.63 -24.05
CA ALA A 15 -25.96 31.88 -24.31
C ALA A 15 -24.80 31.60 -25.29
N GLY A 16 -25.08 31.78 -26.57
CA GLY A 16 -24.09 31.91 -27.61
C GLY A 16 -23.40 33.27 -27.53
N PHE A 17 -22.12 33.31 -27.84
CA PHE A 17 -21.44 34.55 -28.24
C PHE A 17 -20.60 34.30 -29.48
N ASP A 18 -20.86 35.12 -30.47
CA ASP A 18 -20.43 35.03 -31.85
C ASP A 18 -19.04 35.64 -32.08
N ALA A 19 -18.46 35.31 -33.20
CA ALA A 19 -17.11 35.54 -33.66
C ALA A 19 -16.76 36.99 -33.97
N GLY A 20 -15.49 37.31 -33.92
CA GLY A 20 -14.90 38.51 -34.52
C GLY A 20 -13.43 38.24 -34.91
N VAL A 21 -13.26 37.94 -36.18
CA VAL A 21 -11.96 37.84 -36.87
C VAL A 21 -11.30 39.22 -37.00
N ASN A 22 -10.01 39.35 -36.68
CA ASN A 22 -9.08 40.09 -37.55
C ASN A 22 -7.63 39.69 -37.39
N ALA A 23 -6.97 39.59 -38.53
CA ALA A 23 -5.58 39.14 -38.74
C ALA A 23 -4.58 40.31 -38.66
N SER A 24 -3.32 39.88 -38.57
CA SER A 24 -2.05 40.56 -38.81
C SER A 24 -1.34 41.17 -37.59
N ASP A 25 -0.30 40.57 -37.10
CA ASP A 25 1.08 40.96 -37.46
C ASP A 25 2.14 39.98 -36.92
N GLN A 26 3.20 39.78 -37.70
CA GLN A 26 4.35 38.98 -37.40
C GLN A 26 5.30 39.71 -36.42
N ARG A 27 5.92 39.03 -35.48
CA ARG A 27 7.39 38.89 -35.30
C ARG A 27 7.81 38.36 -33.92
N ASP A 28 8.70 37.38 -34.01
CA ASP A 28 9.88 37.09 -33.20
C ASP A 28 9.78 36.60 -31.75
N GLY A 29 10.23 35.37 -31.59
CA GLY A 29 11.24 34.93 -30.62
C GLY A 29 10.82 34.94 -29.15
N GLY A 30 10.31 33.81 -28.66
CA GLY A 30 10.21 33.61 -27.23
C GLY A 30 9.69 32.18 -26.95
N GLY A 31 10.58 31.34 -26.45
CA GLY A 31 10.22 29.95 -26.11
C GLY A 31 9.02 29.89 -25.19
N THR A 32 7.95 29.30 -25.69
CA THR A 32 6.77 28.97 -24.90
C THR A 32 7.13 27.81 -23.94
N ALA A 33 7.31 28.15 -22.68
CA ALA A 33 7.23 27.14 -21.61
C ALA A 33 5.82 26.56 -21.66
N VAL A 34 5.70 25.33 -22.12
CA VAL A 34 4.46 24.56 -22.02
C VAL A 34 4.22 24.29 -20.52
N ALA A 35 3.19 24.90 -19.98
CA ALA A 35 2.75 24.64 -18.61
C ALA A 35 2.39 23.14 -18.52
N GLU A 36 3.10 22.41 -17.67
CA GLU A 36 2.75 21.02 -17.36
C GLU A 36 1.35 20.96 -16.72
N PRO A 37 0.53 19.96 -17.07
CA PRO A 37 -0.78 19.79 -16.47
C PRO A 37 -0.62 19.40 -14.99
N CYS A 38 -0.96 20.31 -14.10
CA CYS A 38 -1.14 20.01 -12.68
C CYS A 38 -2.36 19.09 -12.49
N ASP A 39 -2.27 18.14 -11.54
CA ASP A 39 -3.45 17.40 -11.11
C ASP A 39 -4.47 18.33 -10.42
N ALA A 40 -5.68 17.83 -10.17
CA ALA A 40 -6.79 18.59 -9.59
C ALA A 40 -6.51 19.18 -8.18
N PHE A 41 -5.32 18.98 -7.63
CA PHE A 41 -4.86 19.43 -6.32
C PHE A 41 -3.65 20.39 -6.38
N GLY A 42 -3.27 20.90 -7.58
CA GLY A 42 -2.14 21.81 -7.72
C GLY A 42 -0.78 21.17 -7.43
N ARG A 43 -0.69 19.84 -7.46
CA ARG A 43 0.58 19.11 -7.36
C ARG A 43 1.09 18.87 -8.76
N SER A 44 2.34 19.24 -9.03
CA SER A 44 3.00 18.80 -10.26
C SER A 44 2.93 17.28 -10.33
N ALA A 45 2.69 16.75 -11.53
CA ALA A 45 2.73 15.32 -11.79
C ALA A 45 3.96 14.72 -11.08
N ILE A 46 3.78 13.55 -10.44
CA ILE A 46 4.92 12.85 -9.82
C ILE A 46 5.96 12.74 -10.92
N HIS A 47 7.05 13.49 -10.77
CA HIS A 47 8.14 13.55 -11.74
C HIS A 47 8.64 12.12 -11.98
N ASP A 48 8.59 11.65 -13.22
CA ASP A 48 9.13 10.35 -13.62
C ASP A 48 10.64 10.37 -13.31
N PRO A 49 11.12 9.59 -12.32
CA PRO A 49 12.52 9.65 -11.92
C PRO A 49 13.49 9.16 -13.00
N ARG A 50 12.98 8.65 -14.13
CA ARG A 50 13.77 8.19 -15.27
C ARG A 50 14.40 9.32 -16.10
N GLY A 51 14.02 10.58 -15.86
CA GLY A 51 14.57 11.75 -16.57
C GLY A 51 15.90 12.27 -16.04
N ASP A 52 16.36 11.84 -14.87
CA ASP A 52 17.60 12.35 -14.27
C ASP A 52 18.55 11.19 -13.88
N ALA A 53 18.93 10.41 -14.89
CA ALA A 53 19.91 9.33 -14.77
C ALA A 53 21.35 9.82 -14.52
N THR A 54 21.57 11.15 -14.36
CA THR A 54 22.90 11.74 -14.15
C THR A 54 23.17 12.23 -12.73
N ALA A 55 22.17 12.27 -11.85
CA ALA A 55 22.42 12.51 -10.44
C ALA A 55 22.77 11.17 -9.78
N GLY A 56 24.05 10.83 -9.75
CA GLY A 56 24.58 9.66 -9.04
C GLY A 56 24.15 9.64 -7.58
N GLY A 57 23.03 8.95 -7.30
CA GLY A 57 22.81 8.43 -5.97
C GLY A 57 23.92 7.44 -5.66
N PRO A 58 24.29 7.23 -4.37
CA PRO A 58 25.31 6.24 -4.06
C PRO A 58 24.91 4.93 -4.76
N ALA A 59 25.81 4.50 -5.66
CA ALA A 59 25.69 3.20 -6.30
C ALA A 59 25.50 2.19 -5.17
N VAL A 60 24.46 1.35 -5.28
CA VAL A 60 24.41 0.14 -4.47
C VAL A 60 25.71 -0.57 -4.83
N GLU A 61 26.67 -0.64 -3.88
CA GLU A 61 27.91 -1.32 -4.09
C GLU A 61 27.61 -2.71 -4.63
N PRO A 62 28.29 -3.16 -5.69
CA PRO A 62 28.04 -4.48 -6.24
C PRO A 62 28.29 -5.48 -5.10
N ARG A 63 27.33 -6.40 -4.86
CA ARG A 63 27.50 -7.55 -3.98
C ARG A 63 28.88 -8.13 -4.28
N ASN A 64 29.70 -8.34 -3.25
CA ASN A 64 31.00 -8.99 -3.43
C ASN A 64 30.76 -10.31 -4.18
N GLU A 65 31.66 -10.69 -5.05
CA GLU A 65 31.51 -11.81 -6.02
C GLU A 65 31.20 -13.18 -5.39
N ASN A 66 31.13 -13.29 -4.07
CA ASN A 66 30.89 -14.51 -3.31
C ASN A 66 29.47 -14.67 -2.74
N GLY A 67 28.55 -13.71 -2.94
CA GLY A 67 27.12 -13.89 -2.63
C GLY A 67 26.75 -14.17 -1.16
N ALA A 68 27.69 -14.24 -0.25
CA ALA A 68 27.45 -14.50 1.17
C ALA A 68 27.22 -13.19 1.91
N ALA A 69 26.03 -13.01 2.46
CA ALA A 69 25.75 -11.93 3.41
C ALA A 69 26.68 -12.07 4.61
N HIS A 70 27.49 -11.04 4.87
CA HIS A 70 28.32 -11.02 6.08
C HIS A 70 27.42 -10.69 7.27
N TRP A 71 27.57 -11.37 8.42
CA TRP A 71 26.76 -11.12 9.62
C TRP A 71 26.82 -9.66 10.11
N ALA A 72 27.90 -8.95 9.77
CA ALA A 72 28.08 -7.54 10.07
C ALA A 72 27.18 -6.62 9.22
N ASP A 73 26.66 -7.09 8.10
CA ASP A 73 25.88 -6.32 7.13
C ASP A 73 24.37 -6.50 7.34
N LEU A 74 23.97 -7.10 8.49
CA LEU A 74 22.57 -7.31 8.84
C LEU A 74 22.01 -6.19 9.72
N ASP A 75 20.80 -5.76 9.45
CA ASP A 75 19.99 -4.93 10.34
C ASP A 75 19.48 -5.77 11.54
N TRP A 76 20.30 -5.88 12.56
CA TRP A 76 20.00 -6.66 13.75
C TRP A 76 18.68 -6.27 14.45
N PRO A 77 18.25 -4.99 14.53
CA PRO A 77 16.92 -4.66 14.99
C PRO A 77 15.80 -5.37 14.25
N SER A 78 15.84 -5.42 12.91
CA SER A 78 14.86 -6.16 12.09
C SER A 78 14.96 -7.68 12.28
N VAL A 79 16.18 -8.22 12.36
CA VAL A 79 16.41 -9.66 12.62
C VAL A 79 15.83 -10.06 13.98
N ILE A 80 16.10 -9.28 15.04
CA ILE A 80 15.60 -9.55 16.40
C ILE A 80 14.08 -9.39 16.45
N TRP A 81 13.54 -8.35 15.82
CA TRP A 81 12.09 -8.12 15.78
C TRP A 81 11.36 -9.26 15.09
N ILE A 82 11.70 -9.54 13.84
CA ILE A 82 11.02 -10.57 13.04
C ILE A 82 11.29 -11.96 13.65
N GLY A 83 12.54 -12.30 13.95
CA GLY A 83 12.90 -13.58 14.55
C GLY A 83 12.29 -13.79 15.93
N GLY A 84 12.28 -12.76 16.79
CA GLY A 84 11.66 -12.81 18.12
C GLY A 84 10.16 -13.06 18.05
N VAL A 85 9.46 -12.40 17.13
CA VAL A 85 8.02 -12.62 16.89
C VAL A 85 7.74 -14.05 16.42
N HIS A 86 8.55 -14.60 15.51
CA HIS A 86 8.41 -15.98 15.06
C HIS A 86 8.68 -16.98 16.18
N LEU A 87 9.73 -16.77 16.99
CA LEU A 87 10.00 -17.61 18.14
C LEU A 87 8.87 -17.58 19.17
N ALA A 88 8.33 -16.39 19.46
CA ALA A 88 7.17 -16.26 20.35
C ALA A 88 5.93 -16.98 19.81
N ALA A 89 5.71 -16.96 18.50
CA ALA A 89 4.58 -17.65 17.87
C ALA A 89 4.69 -19.18 17.99
N LEU A 90 5.87 -19.76 18.17
CA LEU A 90 6.04 -21.21 18.43
C LEU A 90 5.42 -21.65 19.75
N LEU A 91 5.12 -20.73 20.67
CA LEU A 91 4.41 -21.03 21.91
C LEU A 91 2.89 -21.21 21.70
N ALA A 92 2.36 -20.89 20.54
CA ALA A 92 0.92 -20.93 20.26
C ALA A 92 0.24 -22.28 20.56
N PRO A 93 0.81 -23.46 20.24
CA PRO A 93 0.19 -24.74 20.57
C PRO A 93 0.05 -24.98 22.05
N PHE A 94 0.95 -24.44 22.89
CA PHE A 94 0.96 -24.62 24.34
C PHE A 94 -0.03 -23.68 25.06
N TYR A 95 -0.42 -22.58 24.39
CA TYR A 95 -1.33 -21.56 24.93
C TYR A 95 -2.53 -21.36 24.01
N PHE A 96 -3.10 -22.44 23.52
CA PHE A 96 -4.28 -22.37 22.66
C PHE A 96 -5.54 -22.14 23.46
N THR A 97 -6.33 -21.14 23.03
CA THR A 97 -7.73 -20.97 23.41
C THR A 97 -8.54 -20.53 22.18
N TRP A 98 -9.80 -20.89 22.11
CA TRP A 98 -10.69 -20.44 21.03
C TRP A 98 -10.85 -18.92 21.02
N SER A 99 -10.85 -18.27 22.18
CA SER A 99 -10.88 -16.81 22.29
C SER A 99 -9.58 -16.17 21.81
N GLY A 100 -8.41 -16.79 22.05
CA GLY A 100 -7.13 -16.35 21.52
C GLY A 100 -7.09 -16.41 19.98
N LEU A 101 -7.58 -17.51 19.41
CA LEU A 101 -7.74 -17.63 17.96
C LEU A 101 -8.69 -16.57 17.38
N ALA A 102 -9.85 -16.35 18.03
CA ALA A 102 -10.81 -15.33 17.60
C ALA A 102 -10.20 -13.91 17.62
N ILE A 103 -9.43 -13.56 18.67
CA ILE A 103 -8.69 -12.31 18.77
C ILE A 103 -7.62 -12.21 17.67
N CYS A 104 -6.88 -13.29 17.41
CA CYS A 104 -5.89 -13.35 16.32
C CYS A 104 -6.54 -13.00 14.98
N LEU A 105 -7.64 -13.66 14.63
CA LEU A 105 -8.36 -13.44 13.37
C LEU A 105 -8.96 -12.03 13.29
N ALA A 106 -9.55 -11.52 14.37
CA ALA A 106 -10.10 -10.17 14.43
C ALA A 106 -8.99 -9.11 14.25
N LEU A 107 -7.87 -9.24 14.97
CA LEU A 107 -6.74 -8.32 14.85
C LEU A 107 -6.00 -8.49 13.52
N TYR A 108 -5.97 -9.68 12.94
CA TYR A 108 -5.47 -9.89 11.58
C TYR A 108 -6.26 -9.05 10.56
N TRP A 109 -7.59 -9.08 10.61
CA TRP A 109 -8.41 -8.22 9.77
C TRP A 109 -8.19 -6.73 10.05
N VAL A 110 -8.17 -6.33 11.33
CA VAL A 110 -8.01 -4.92 11.71
C VAL A 110 -6.64 -4.37 11.31
N THR A 111 -5.55 -5.10 11.56
CA THR A 111 -4.21 -4.59 11.31
C THR A 111 -3.72 -4.87 9.89
N GLY A 112 -4.01 -6.04 9.32
CA GLY A 112 -3.70 -6.38 7.93
C GLY A 112 -4.67 -5.69 6.96
N GLY A 113 -5.97 -5.93 7.09
CA GLY A 113 -6.98 -5.39 6.17
C GLY A 113 -7.15 -3.88 6.28
N LEU A 114 -7.48 -3.36 7.47
CA LEU A 114 -7.72 -1.92 7.64
C LEU A 114 -6.42 -1.13 7.82
N GLY A 115 -5.40 -1.72 8.44
CA GLY A 115 -4.12 -1.05 8.68
C GLY A 115 -3.23 -1.04 7.44
N VAL A 116 -2.83 -2.22 6.95
CA VAL A 116 -1.89 -2.33 5.81
C VAL A 116 -2.62 -2.09 4.49
N CYS A 117 -3.62 -2.90 4.14
CA CYS A 117 -4.23 -2.85 2.81
C CYS A 117 -4.99 -1.53 2.56
N LEU A 118 -5.84 -1.09 3.49
CA LEU A 118 -6.59 0.16 3.33
C LEU A 118 -5.72 1.37 3.70
N GLY A 119 -5.04 1.33 4.87
CA GLY A 119 -4.32 2.46 5.43
C GLY A 119 -2.99 2.73 4.72
N TYR A 120 -2.03 1.82 4.82
CA TYR A 120 -0.70 2.02 4.26
C TYR A 120 -0.73 2.02 2.74
N HIS A 121 -1.39 1.03 2.15
CA HIS A 121 -1.36 0.81 0.72
C HIS A 121 -2.27 1.79 -0.04
N ARG A 122 -3.60 1.69 0.11
CA ARG A 122 -4.53 2.46 -0.72
C ARG A 122 -4.61 3.94 -0.32
N LEU A 123 -4.60 4.26 0.99
CA LEU A 123 -4.71 5.64 1.45
C LEU A 123 -3.39 6.39 1.40
N LEU A 124 -2.34 5.86 2.09
CA LEU A 124 -1.08 6.62 2.29
C LEU A 124 -0.13 6.50 1.11
N THR A 125 -0.06 5.36 0.41
CA THR A 125 0.82 5.18 -0.74
C THR A 125 0.22 5.76 -2.01
N HIS A 126 -0.98 5.30 -2.38
CA HIS A 126 -1.56 5.57 -3.69
C HIS A 126 -2.56 6.72 -3.71
N GLY A 127 -3.03 7.17 -2.55
CA GLY A 127 -4.06 8.22 -2.48
C GLY A 127 -5.32 7.84 -3.25
N SER A 128 -5.73 6.57 -3.14
CA SER A 128 -6.91 6.02 -3.83
C SER A 128 -8.23 6.65 -3.36
N PHE A 129 -8.20 7.30 -2.22
CA PHE A 129 -9.30 8.08 -1.64
C PHE A 129 -8.75 9.09 -0.63
N GLN A 130 -9.60 10.02 -0.20
CA GLN A 130 -9.32 10.97 0.87
C GLN A 130 -10.16 10.64 2.10
N THR A 131 -9.67 11.04 3.28
CA THR A 131 -10.39 10.89 4.55
C THR A 131 -9.99 11.99 5.54
N THR A 132 -10.66 12.05 6.69
CA THR A 132 -10.34 13.02 7.75
C THR A 132 -8.98 12.75 8.39
N LYS A 133 -8.34 13.78 8.98
CA LYS A 133 -7.07 13.62 9.68
C LYS A 133 -7.12 12.58 10.81
N PRO A 134 -8.18 12.50 11.66
CA PRO A 134 -8.29 11.45 12.67
C PRO A 134 -8.36 10.04 12.07
N MET A 135 -9.12 9.85 10.98
CA MET A 135 -9.20 8.55 10.31
C MET A 135 -7.86 8.17 9.67
N ARG A 136 -7.18 9.13 9.03
CA ARG A 136 -5.82 8.93 8.50
C ARG A 136 -4.85 8.49 9.59
N PHE A 137 -4.89 9.16 10.76
CA PHE A 137 -4.08 8.78 11.92
C PHE A 137 -4.43 7.37 12.42
N LEU A 138 -5.73 7.05 12.54
CA LEU A 138 -6.21 5.74 12.97
C LEU A 138 -5.70 4.64 12.03
N PHE A 139 -5.89 4.79 10.70
CA PHE A 139 -5.41 3.79 9.74
C PHE A 139 -3.89 3.65 9.73
N ALA A 140 -3.14 4.76 9.91
CA ALA A 140 -1.69 4.71 10.06
C ALA A 140 -1.26 3.99 11.35
N LEU A 141 -1.98 4.17 12.46
CA LEU A 141 -1.77 3.45 13.72
C LEU A 141 -2.04 1.95 13.54
N LEU A 142 -3.18 1.57 12.95
CA LEU A 142 -3.54 0.18 12.72
C LEU A 142 -2.50 -0.53 11.83
N GLY A 143 -2.01 0.15 10.78
CA GLY A 143 -0.90 -0.34 9.96
C GLY A 143 0.40 -0.49 10.75
N GLY A 144 0.73 0.48 11.62
CA GLY A 144 1.91 0.39 12.50
C GLY A 144 1.86 -0.82 13.43
N VAL A 145 0.70 -1.07 14.02
CA VAL A 145 0.49 -2.22 14.93
C VAL A 145 0.51 -3.57 14.18
N SER A 146 0.46 -3.59 12.85
CA SER A 146 0.67 -4.84 12.08
C SER A 146 2.03 -5.47 12.33
N GLY A 147 3.04 -4.65 12.63
CA GLY A 147 4.42 -5.08 12.89
C GLY A 147 5.35 -4.95 11.67
N GLU A 148 4.85 -4.51 10.51
CA GLU A 148 5.60 -4.40 9.24
C GLU A 148 6.43 -3.12 9.10
N GLY A 149 6.70 -2.45 10.20
CA GLY A 149 7.38 -1.17 10.21
C GLY A 149 6.45 0.02 10.24
N SER A 150 7.03 1.21 10.24
CA SER A 150 6.25 2.44 10.28
C SER A 150 5.62 2.76 8.90
N ALA A 151 4.57 3.57 8.91
CA ALA A 151 3.95 4.05 7.67
C ALA A 151 4.95 4.75 6.74
N ILE A 152 5.94 5.47 7.30
CA ILE A 152 6.95 6.20 6.52
C ILE A 152 7.83 5.22 5.76
N ASP A 153 8.36 4.22 6.45
CA ASP A 153 9.30 3.24 5.87
C ASP A 153 8.59 2.32 4.87
N TRP A 154 7.40 1.83 5.25
CA TRP A 154 6.59 0.96 4.42
C TRP A 154 6.20 1.65 3.10
N VAL A 155 5.65 2.86 3.18
CA VAL A 155 5.22 3.64 2.00
C VAL A 155 6.42 4.03 1.13
N ALA A 156 7.56 4.38 1.73
CA ALA A 156 8.77 4.71 0.97
C ALA A 156 9.25 3.52 0.14
N ASN A 157 9.33 2.33 0.75
CA ASN A 157 9.72 1.10 0.06
C ASN A 157 8.72 0.74 -1.05
N HIS A 158 7.43 0.83 -0.77
CA HIS A 158 6.39 0.46 -1.73
C HIS A 158 6.31 1.43 -2.93
N ARG A 159 6.46 2.73 -2.72
CA ARG A 159 6.57 3.71 -3.82
C ARG A 159 7.82 3.49 -4.66
N LYS A 160 8.95 3.13 -4.03
CA LYS A 160 10.17 2.75 -4.75
C LYS A 160 9.96 1.48 -5.58
N HIS A 161 9.30 0.45 -5.02
CA HIS A 161 8.92 -0.74 -5.75
C HIS A 161 8.10 -0.41 -7.01
N HIS A 162 7.05 0.41 -6.90
CA HIS A 162 6.26 0.79 -8.08
C HIS A 162 7.03 1.59 -9.14
N ALA A 163 8.05 2.35 -8.72
CA ALA A 163 8.90 3.09 -9.66
C ALA A 163 9.86 2.18 -10.44
N PHE A 164 10.29 1.07 -9.84
CA PHE A 164 11.30 0.15 -10.39
C PHE A 164 10.82 -1.31 -10.46
N SER A 165 9.52 -1.56 -10.38
CA SER A 165 8.96 -2.90 -10.26
C SER A 165 9.61 -3.91 -11.20
N ASP A 166 10.21 -4.95 -10.63
CA ASP A 166 10.95 -6.02 -11.31
C ASP A 166 12.14 -5.54 -12.17
N GLN A 167 12.72 -4.39 -11.85
CA GLN A 167 13.89 -3.81 -12.50
C GLN A 167 14.99 -3.54 -11.47
N ASP A 168 16.18 -3.15 -11.96
CA ASP A 168 17.28 -2.71 -11.09
C ASP A 168 16.82 -1.56 -10.20
N GLY A 169 17.00 -1.72 -8.89
CA GLY A 169 16.55 -0.74 -7.90
C GLY A 169 15.24 -1.09 -7.19
N ASP A 170 14.50 -2.10 -7.64
CA ASP A 170 13.36 -2.64 -6.89
C ASP A 170 13.86 -3.29 -5.58
N PRO A 171 13.34 -2.91 -4.40
CA PRO A 171 13.81 -3.48 -3.14
C PRO A 171 13.54 -4.97 -2.99
N HIS A 172 12.52 -5.51 -3.63
CA HIS A 172 12.08 -6.89 -3.41
C HIS A 172 11.65 -7.63 -4.69
N THR A 173 12.35 -7.43 -5.79
CA THR A 173 12.05 -8.17 -7.02
C THR A 173 12.29 -9.68 -6.86
N PRO A 174 11.36 -10.56 -7.30
CA PRO A 174 11.59 -11.99 -7.34
C PRO A 174 12.66 -12.43 -8.34
N ARG A 175 13.10 -11.54 -9.25
CA ARG A 175 14.24 -11.80 -10.15
C ARG A 175 15.55 -12.00 -9.39
N ASP A 176 15.67 -11.41 -8.19
CA ASP A 176 16.78 -11.65 -7.25
C ASP A 176 16.58 -12.91 -6.39
N GLY A 177 15.44 -13.57 -6.56
CA GLY A 177 15.07 -14.81 -5.86
C GLY A 177 13.75 -14.71 -5.10
N GLY A 178 12.96 -15.79 -5.09
CA GLY A 178 11.65 -15.79 -4.42
C GLY A 178 11.74 -15.55 -2.91
N TRP A 179 12.75 -16.10 -2.23
CA TRP A 179 12.98 -15.82 -0.81
C TRP A 179 13.50 -14.42 -0.54
N TRP A 180 14.26 -13.83 -1.49
CA TRP A 180 14.64 -12.44 -1.43
C TRP A 180 13.38 -11.57 -1.41
N ALA A 181 12.53 -11.69 -2.42
CA ALA A 181 11.30 -10.92 -2.51
C ALA A 181 10.33 -11.17 -1.35
N HIS A 182 10.33 -12.40 -0.81
CA HIS A 182 9.45 -12.75 0.29
C HIS A 182 9.86 -12.04 1.59
N MET A 183 11.12 -12.18 2.03
CA MET A 183 11.53 -11.64 3.33
C MET A 183 12.99 -11.20 3.44
N LEU A 184 13.93 -11.72 2.63
CA LEU A 184 15.35 -11.49 2.88
C LEU A 184 15.77 -10.04 2.58
N TRP A 185 15.05 -9.33 1.72
CA TRP A 185 15.29 -7.93 1.37
C TRP A 185 15.16 -6.96 2.57
N ILE A 186 14.56 -7.40 3.69
CA ILE A 186 14.35 -6.60 4.90
C ILE A 186 15.60 -6.54 5.77
N PHE A 187 16.50 -7.53 5.65
CA PHE A 187 17.60 -7.71 6.57
C PHE A 187 18.93 -7.01 6.23
N PRO A 188 19.20 -6.51 5.00
CA PRO A 188 20.39 -5.72 4.76
C PRO A 188 20.43 -4.46 5.62
N GLN A 189 21.62 -4.17 6.19
CA GLN A 189 21.83 -2.97 6.98
C GLN A 189 21.91 -1.73 6.09
N HIS A 190 21.29 -0.66 6.53
CA HIS A 190 21.38 0.66 5.95
C HIS A 190 21.82 1.69 6.98
N THR A 191 22.60 2.67 6.57
CA THR A 191 22.97 3.78 7.45
C THR A 191 21.74 4.68 7.74
N ARG A 192 21.81 5.45 8.81
CA ARG A 192 20.73 6.42 9.16
C ARG A 192 20.56 7.46 8.05
N GLU A 193 21.66 7.88 7.44
CA GLU A 193 21.70 8.84 6.34
C GLU A 193 20.99 8.29 5.09
N GLU A 194 21.26 7.04 4.73
CA GLU A 194 20.58 6.35 3.62
C GLU A 194 19.08 6.20 3.87
N LEU A 195 18.67 5.77 5.06
CA LEU A 195 17.26 5.66 5.44
C LEU A 195 16.55 7.03 5.41
N ALA A 196 17.22 8.08 5.92
CA ALA A 196 16.66 9.43 5.91
C ALA A 196 16.54 9.97 4.47
N ALA A 197 17.54 9.74 3.61
CA ALA A 197 17.50 10.12 2.21
C ALA A 197 16.40 9.35 1.45
N HIS A 198 16.28 8.03 1.70
CA HIS A 198 15.26 7.16 1.13
C HIS A 198 13.84 7.65 1.49
N THR A 199 13.55 7.82 2.77
CA THR A 199 12.22 8.26 3.22
C THR A 199 11.89 9.69 2.76
N LYS A 200 12.88 10.59 2.73
CA LYS A 200 12.71 11.95 2.20
C LYS A 200 12.40 11.94 0.69
N ARG A 201 13.01 11.03 -0.07
CA ARG A 201 12.79 10.90 -1.52
C ARG A 201 11.41 10.29 -1.81
N TRP A 202 11.07 9.17 -1.17
CA TRP A 202 9.92 8.35 -1.54
C TRP A 202 8.65 8.60 -0.72
N ALA A 203 8.76 9.20 0.47
CA ALA A 203 7.62 9.55 1.32
C ALA A 203 7.70 11.01 1.83
N PRO A 204 7.97 12.02 0.95
CA PRO A 204 8.20 13.41 1.37
C PRO A 204 6.97 14.06 2.01
N ASP A 205 5.78 13.58 1.73
CA ASP A 205 4.52 13.97 2.34
C ASP A 205 4.38 13.43 3.76
N LEU A 206 4.77 12.17 4.01
CA LEU A 206 4.62 11.51 5.30
C LEU A 206 5.65 11.99 6.32
N VAL A 207 6.88 12.29 5.90
CA VAL A 207 7.90 12.85 6.81
C VAL A 207 7.55 14.28 7.30
N LYS A 208 6.56 14.93 6.68
CA LYS A 208 6.01 16.23 7.10
C LYS A 208 4.72 16.09 7.91
N ASP A 209 4.07 14.94 7.89
CA ASP A 209 2.85 14.68 8.66
C ASP A 209 3.18 14.40 10.13
N LYS A 210 2.88 15.35 10.99
CA LYS A 210 3.22 15.27 12.42
C LYS A 210 2.61 14.04 13.12
N GLY A 211 1.41 13.63 12.72
CA GLY A 211 0.75 12.44 13.26
C GLY A 211 1.46 11.16 12.88
N VAL A 212 1.82 11.03 11.59
CA VAL A 212 2.54 9.86 11.07
C VAL A 212 3.97 9.80 11.66
N VAL A 213 4.66 10.95 11.75
CA VAL A 213 5.99 11.04 12.40
C VAL A 213 5.91 10.65 13.88
N PHE A 214 4.86 11.06 14.61
CA PHE A 214 4.64 10.62 15.99
C PHE A 214 4.51 9.09 16.08
N LEU A 215 3.69 8.47 15.21
CA LEU A 215 3.53 7.01 15.16
C LEU A 215 4.83 6.29 14.80
N HIS A 216 5.62 6.82 13.86
CA HIS A 216 6.95 6.30 13.53
C HIS A 216 7.88 6.28 14.73
N LYS A 217 7.97 7.39 15.47
CA LYS A 217 8.83 7.51 16.67
C LYS A 217 8.36 6.65 17.85
N THR A 218 7.09 6.35 17.93
CA THR A 218 6.46 5.58 19.03
C THR A 218 6.09 4.16 18.62
N PHE A 219 6.65 3.64 17.51
CA PHE A 219 6.28 2.35 16.93
C PHE A 219 6.19 1.21 17.96
N LEU A 220 7.23 1.00 18.76
CA LEU A 220 7.27 -0.06 19.78
C LEU A 220 6.27 0.15 20.93
N VAL A 221 5.98 1.40 21.27
CA VAL A 221 5.04 1.71 22.36
C VAL A 221 3.67 1.13 22.11
N TRP A 222 3.18 1.19 20.89
CA TRP A 222 1.86 0.67 20.52
C TRP A 222 1.77 -0.85 20.59
N HIS A 223 2.87 -1.56 20.29
CA HIS A 223 2.93 -3.01 20.45
C HIS A 223 2.94 -3.41 21.92
N ILE A 224 3.70 -2.68 22.77
CA ILE A 224 3.71 -2.89 24.20
C ILE A 224 2.31 -2.63 24.80
N LEU A 225 1.66 -1.53 24.41
CA LEU A 225 0.31 -1.20 24.87
C LEU A 225 -0.72 -2.27 24.46
N LEU A 226 -0.70 -2.71 23.20
CA LEU A 226 -1.58 -3.76 22.73
C LEU A 226 -1.30 -5.09 23.46
N GLY A 227 -0.05 -5.50 23.57
CA GLY A 227 0.32 -6.73 24.27
C GLY A 227 -0.09 -6.70 25.75
N SER A 228 0.15 -5.58 26.43
CA SER A 228 -0.28 -5.38 27.82
C SER A 228 -1.81 -5.39 27.99
N ALA A 229 -2.52 -4.78 27.05
CA ALA A 229 -3.98 -4.79 27.05
C ALA A 229 -4.55 -6.19 26.85
N LEU A 230 -4.00 -6.96 25.90
CA LEU A 230 -4.42 -8.36 25.65
C LEU A 230 -4.15 -9.25 26.87
N LEU A 231 -2.92 -9.20 27.40
CA LEU A 231 -2.54 -9.93 28.59
C LEU A 231 -3.42 -9.56 29.79
N GLY A 232 -3.54 -8.27 30.07
CA GLY A 232 -4.29 -7.75 31.21
C GLY A 232 -5.79 -8.04 31.12
N ALA A 233 -6.41 -7.84 29.96
CA ALA A 233 -7.83 -8.13 29.76
C ALA A 233 -8.12 -9.64 29.89
N GLY A 234 -7.35 -10.49 29.22
CA GLY A 234 -7.53 -11.94 29.34
C GLY A 234 -7.34 -12.44 30.78
N TRP A 235 -6.35 -11.91 31.50
CA TRP A 235 -6.12 -12.26 32.90
C TRP A 235 -7.24 -11.74 33.81
N THR A 236 -7.69 -10.52 33.64
CA THR A 236 -8.66 -9.89 34.53
C THR A 236 -10.06 -10.46 34.35
N PHE A 237 -10.49 -10.70 33.11
CA PHE A 237 -11.85 -11.15 32.79
C PHE A 237 -12.01 -12.69 32.76
N PHE A 238 -10.90 -13.43 32.70
CA PHE A 238 -10.90 -14.89 32.65
C PHE A 238 -9.88 -15.47 33.63
N ASP A 239 -8.64 -15.74 33.15
CA ASP A 239 -7.55 -16.31 33.95
C ASP A 239 -6.18 -16.00 33.34
N ARG A 240 -5.12 -16.35 34.05
CA ARG A 240 -3.72 -16.11 33.58
C ARG A 240 -3.41 -16.83 32.28
N PHE A 241 -3.89 -18.04 32.09
CA PHE A 241 -3.64 -18.83 30.90
C PHE A 241 -4.28 -18.16 29.68
N THR A 242 -5.52 -17.69 29.81
CA THR A 242 -6.25 -16.93 28.79
C THR A 242 -5.51 -15.61 28.46
N GLY A 243 -5.01 -14.88 29.46
CA GLY A 243 -4.22 -13.66 29.22
C GLY A 243 -2.96 -13.94 28.40
N VAL A 244 -2.19 -14.99 28.72
CA VAL A 244 -1.02 -15.41 27.95
C VAL A 244 -1.42 -15.88 26.54
N SER A 245 -2.52 -16.63 26.42
CA SER A 245 -3.07 -17.03 25.12
C SER A 245 -3.37 -15.84 24.24
N TRP A 246 -4.07 -14.83 24.77
CA TRP A 246 -4.42 -13.61 24.01
C TRP A 246 -3.17 -12.82 23.58
N LEU A 247 -2.16 -12.73 24.44
CA LEU A 247 -0.88 -12.11 24.10
C LEU A 247 -0.20 -12.85 22.94
N ILE A 248 -0.06 -14.19 23.04
CA ILE A 248 0.64 -14.98 22.03
C ILE A 248 -0.13 -14.96 20.71
N TRP A 249 -1.43 -15.26 20.73
CA TRP A 249 -2.24 -15.33 19.52
C TRP A 249 -2.51 -13.95 18.92
N GLY A 250 -2.89 -12.96 19.74
CA GLY A 250 -3.23 -11.62 19.28
C GLY A 250 -2.03 -10.75 18.88
N LEU A 251 -0.85 -11.03 19.44
CA LEU A 251 0.34 -10.27 19.08
C LEU A 251 1.27 -11.10 18.17
N ALA A 252 1.88 -12.20 18.65
CA ALA A 252 2.92 -12.90 17.92
C ALA A 252 2.38 -13.67 16.71
N VAL A 253 1.39 -14.57 16.89
CA VAL A 253 0.84 -15.37 15.78
C VAL A 253 0.20 -14.46 14.73
N ARG A 254 -0.56 -13.48 15.15
CA ARG A 254 -1.19 -12.53 14.24
C ARG A 254 -0.16 -11.76 13.40
N MET A 255 0.94 -11.27 14.01
CA MET A 255 2.00 -10.59 13.27
C MET A 255 2.67 -11.52 12.24
N VAL A 256 2.99 -12.77 12.62
CA VAL A 256 3.55 -13.75 11.67
C VAL A 256 2.62 -13.97 10.48
N ILE A 257 1.30 -14.10 10.73
CA ILE A 257 0.31 -14.24 9.65
C ILE A 257 0.34 -13.00 8.73
N VAL A 258 0.29 -11.78 9.30
CA VAL A 258 0.33 -10.54 8.51
C VAL A 258 1.61 -10.47 7.68
N PHE A 259 2.77 -10.69 8.28
CA PHE A 259 4.07 -10.67 7.61
C PHE A 259 4.07 -11.58 6.37
N HIS A 260 3.81 -12.86 6.57
CA HIS A 260 3.88 -13.80 5.46
C HIS A 260 2.85 -13.52 4.37
N ILE A 261 1.65 -13.08 4.72
CA ILE A 261 0.62 -12.78 3.73
C ILE A 261 0.98 -11.53 2.93
N THR A 262 1.50 -10.47 3.54
CA THR A 262 1.99 -9.29 2.83
C THR A 262 3.20 -9.64 1.96
N TRP A 263 4.14 -10.41 2.49
CA TRP A 263 5.32 -10.84 1.72
C TRP A 263 4.97 -11.79 0.56
N LEU A 264 3.86 -12.53 0.64
CA LEU A 264 3.33 -13.29 -0.50
C LEU A 264 2.82 -12.39 -1.63
N VAL A 265 2.31 -11.20 -1.30
CA VAL A 265 1.96 -10.21 -2.33
C VAL A 265 3.22 -9.79 -3.08
N ASN A 266 4.34 -9.54 -2.40
CA ASN A 266 5.60 -9.14 -3.01
C ASN A 266 6.25 -10.26 -3.84
N SER A 267 6.19 -11.51 -3.36
CA SER A 267 6.84 -12.67 -3.98
C SER A 267 5.90 -13.44 -4.92
N ALA A 268 4.91 -14.13 -4.37
CA ALA A 268 4.05 -15.05 -5.12
C ALA A 268 3.24 -14.33 -6.21
N SER A 269 2.77 -13.10 -5.96
CA SER A 269 1.99 -12.34 -6.94
C SER A 269 2.82 -11.71 -8.06
N HIS A 270 4.16 -11.81 -8.02
CA HIS A 270 5.05 -11.52 -9.14
C HIS A 270 5.56 -12.79 -9.84
N MET A 271 5.36 -13.99 -9.24
CA MET A 271 5.82 -15.25 -9.79
C MET A 271 4.71 -16.08 -10.42
N TRP A 272 3.51 -16.11 -9.81
CA TRP A 272 2.42 -17.02 -10.16
C TRP A 272 1.09 -16.30 -10.31
N GLY A 273 0.23 -16.85 -11.16
CA GLY A 273 -1.12 -16.34 -11.40
C GLY A 273 -1.37 -15.94 -12.84
N TYR A 274 -2.48 -15.25 -13.07
CA TYR A 274 -2.88 -14.77 -14.40
C TYR A 274 -2.74 -13.24 -14.47
N ARG A 275 -2.83 -12.71 -15.70
CA ARG A 275 -2.77 -11.27 -15.97
C ARG A 275 -4.04 -10.81 -16.68
N ASN A 276 -4.58 -9.69 -16.23
CA ASN A 276 -5.66 -8.99 -16.92
C ASN A 276 -5.13 -7.88 -17.83
N TYR A 277 -3.93 -7.37 -17.54
CA TYR A 277 -3.32 -6.21 -18.19
C TYR A 277 -1.87 -6.48 -18.54
N GLU A 278 -1.42 -5.89 -19.63
CA GLU A 278 0.01 -5.78 -19.91
C GLU A 278 0.62 -4.69 -19.01
N THR A 279 1.60 -5.06 -18.23
CA THR A 279 2.42 -4.20 -17.41
C THR A 279 3.89 -4.40 -17.76
N THR A 280 4.75 -3.46 -17.38
CA THR A 280 6.20 -3.56 -17.61
C THR A 280 6.93 -4.44 -16.61
N ASP A 281 6.22 -4.92 -15.62
CA ASP A 281 6.64 -5.81 -14.52
C ASP A 281 6.03 -7.22 -14.65
N ASP A 282 6.38 -8.11 -13.72
CA ASP A 282 5.92 -9.50 -13.71
C ASP A 282 4.66 -9.72 -12.83
N SER A 283 4.02 -8.64 -12.37
CA SER A 283 2.83 -8.70 -11.50
C SER A 283 1.70 -9.57 -12.08
N ARG A 284 1.07 -10.35 -11.23
CA ARG A 284 0.00 -11.31 -11.58
C ARG A 284 -1.14 -11.26 -10.57
N ASN A 285 -2.32 -11.68 -11.00
CA ASN A 285 -3.46 -11.86 -10.14
C ASN A 285 -3.42 -13.30 -9.60
N LEU A 286 -3.30 -13.44 -8.27
CA LEU A 286 -3.20 -14.72 -7.59
C LEU A 286 -4.35 -14.85 -6.58
N TRP A 287 -5.38 -15.65 -6.94
CA TRP A 287 -6.67 -15.68 -6.26
C TRP A 287 -6.59 -15.99 -4.77
N TRP A 288 -5.77 -16.96 -4.36
CA TRP A 288 -5.66 -17.33 -2.95
C TRP A 288 -4.93 -16.26 -2.12
N VAL A 289 -3.93 -15.58 -2.70
CA VAL A 289 -3.33 -14.39 -2.06
C VAL A 289 -4.36 -13.25 -2.02
N GLY A 290 -5.17 -13.08 -3.07
CA GLY A 290 -6.26 -12.09 -3.10
C GLY A 290 -7.26 -12.28 -1.97
N LEU A 291 -7.60 -13.52 -1.64
CA LEU A 291 -8.49 -13.83 -0.51
C LEU A 291 -7.80 -13.58 0.84
N LEU A 292 -6.57 -14.09 1.02
CA LEU A 292 -5.82 -13.95 2.27
C LEU A 292 -5.42 -12.48 2.51
N ALA A 293 -4.97 -11.76 1.52
CA ALA A 293 -4.52 -10.37 1.62
C ALA A 293 -5.65 -9.35 1.34
N PHE A 294 -6.91 -9.71 1.56
CA PHE A 294 -8.07 -8.80 1.49
C PHE A 294 -8.20 -8.00 0.20
N GLY A 295 -7.77 -8.58 -0.94
CA GLY A 295 -7.84 -7.99 -2.28
C GLY A 295 -6.47 -7.64 -2.88
N GLU A 296 -5.38 -7.61 -2.12
CA GLU A 296 -4.06 -7.19 -2.62
C GLU A 296 -3.42 -8.19 -3.59
N GLY A 297 -3.85 -9.46 -3.61
CA GLY A 297 -3.39 -10.46 -4.57
C GLY A 297 -3.97 -10.29 -5.98
N TRP A 298 -4.86 -9.34 -6.23
CA TRP A 298 -5.23 -8.88 -7.58
C TRP A 298 -4.17 -7.90 -8.10
N HIS A 299 -2.94 -8.31 -8.07
CA HIS A 299 -1.76 -7.49 -8.09
C HIS A 299 -1.42 -6.93 -9.48
N ASN A 300 -1.69 -7.69 -10.55
CA ASN A 300 -1.58 -7.18 -11.91
C ASN A 300 -2.60 -6.06 -12.20
N ASN A 301 -3.82 -6.18 -11.65
CA ASN A 301 -4.81 -5.12 -11.77
C ASN A 301 -4.33 -3.85 -11.10
N HIS A 302 -3.76 -4.00 -9.89
CA HIS A 302 -3.19 -2.92 -9.11
C HIS A 302 -2.01 -2.26 -9.83
N HIS A 303 -1.03 -3.02 -10.31
CA HIS A 303 0.12 -2.48 -11.05
C HIS A 303 -0.28 -1.78 -12.35
N ALA A 304 -1.36 -2.24 -13.01
CA ALA A 304 -1.90 -1.55 -14.19
C ALA A 304 -2.61 -0.23 -13.83
N TYR A 305 -3.22 -0.14 -12.63
CA TYR A 305 -4.04 1.01 -12.21
C TYR A 305 -3.83 1.34 -10.73
N GLN A 306 -2.62 1.76 -10.38
CA GLN A 306 -2.13 1.92 -9.00
C GLN A 306 -3.04 2.76 -8.09
N ARG A 307 -3.67 3.81 -8.62
CA ARG A 307 -4.54 4.70 -7.86
C ARG A 307 -5.98 4.22 -7.72
N MET A 308 -6.41 3.19 -8.44
CA MET A 308 -7.77 2.68 -8.28
C MET A 308 -7.97 2.14 -6.86
N ALA A 309 -9.11 2.50 -6.26
CA ALA A 309 -9.48 2.00 -4.93
C ALA A 309 -9.89 0.52 -4.97
N ALA A 310 -10.39 0.02 -6.10
CA ALA A 310 -10.68 -1.38 -6.33
C ALA A 310 -9.49 -2.08 -6.98
N HIS A 311 -9.01 -3.16 -6.39
CA HIS A 311 -8.03 -4.05 -7.02
C HIS A 311 -8.71 -5.21 -7.74
N GLY A 312 -9.85 -5.70 -7.29
CA GLY A 312 -10.68 -6.64 -8.02
C GLY A 312 -11.38 -5.96 -9.18
N HIS A 313 -11.14 -6.41 -10.42
CA HIS A 313 -11.71 -5.85 -11.63
C HIS A 313 -12.74 -6.77 -12.32
N ARG A 314 -12.83 -8.03 -11.86
CA ARG A 314 -13.83 -8.99 -12.30
C ARG A 314 -14.79 -9.31 -11.16
N TRP A 315 -16.00 -9.76 -11.44
CA TRP A 315 -17.04 -10.01 -10.44
C TRP A 315 -16.64 -11.04 -9.37
N TRP A 316 -15.71 -11.94 -9.67
CA TRP A 316 -15.21 -12.99 -8.78
C TRP A 316 -13.88 -12.62 -8.10
N GLU A 317 -13.26 -11.50 -8.48
CA GLU A 317 -12.08 -10.95 -7.83
C GLU A 317 -12.51 -10.19 -6.57
N LEU A 318 -12.77 -10.93 -5.49
CA LEU A 318 -13.28 -10.38 -4.24
C LEU A 318 -12.26 -9.41 -3.62
N ASP A 319 -12.74 -8.22 -3.27
CA ASP A 319 -11.91 -7.15 -2.71
C ASP A 319 -12.58 -6.55 -1.45
N PRO A 320 -12.43 -7.23 -0.28
CA PRO A 320 -13.02 -6.76 0.97
C PRO A 320 -12.56 -5.37 1.38
N THR A 321 -11.29 -5.01 1.10
CA THR A 321 -10.76 -3.67 1.39
C THR A 321 -11.52 -2.59 0.62
N TYR A 322 -11.83 -2.83 -0.66
CA TYR A 322 -12.63 -1.89 -1.44
C TYR A 322 -14.07 -1.78 -0.90
N TRP A 323 -14.66 -2.88 -0.44
CA TRP A 323 -16.00 -2.80 0.16
C TRP A 323 -16.02 -1.91 1.41
N VAL A 324 -14.97 -1.95 2.24
CA VAL A 324 -14.84 -1.01 3.38
C VAL A 324 -14.72 0.43 2.90
N ILE A 325 -13.90 0.71 1.87
CA ILE A 325 -13.76 2.06 1.31
C ILE A 325 -15.13 2.57 0.83
N ARG A 326 -15.90 1.74 0.13
CA ARG A 326 -17.27 2.06 -0.30
C ARG A 326 -18.21 2.33 0.87
N GLY A 327 -18.08 1.54 1.94
CA GLY A 327 -18.83 1.77 3.18
C GLY A 327 -18.49 3.12 3.82
N LEU A 328 -17.22 3.45 3.93
CA LEU A 328 -16.75 4.75 4.43
C LEU A 328 -17.23 5.91 3.56
N GLU A 329 -17.22 5.75 2.24
CA GLU A 329 -17.72 6.74 1.29
C GLU A 329 -19.22 6.99 1.47
N SER A 330 -20.02 5.92 1.63
CA SER A 330 -21.47 6.02 1.80
C SER A 330 -21.91 6.78 3.05
N VAL A 331 -21.04 6.81 4.08
CA VAL A 331 -21.30 7.55 5.33
C VAL A 331 -20.50 8.87 5.42
N GLY A 332 -19.84 9.29 4.32
CA GLY A 332 -19.10 10.55 4.23
C GLY A 332 -17.75 10.57 4.97
N LEU A 333 -17.21 9.42 5.35
CA LEU A 333 -15.89 9.30 5.98
C LEU A 333 -14.76 9.10 4.96
N ALA A 334 -15.08 8.81 3.71
CA ALA A 334 -14.16 8.80 2.59
C ALA A 334 -14.75 9.61 1.42
N TRP A 335 -13.93 10.31 0.66
CA TRP A 335 -14.29 11.07 -0.53
C TRP A 335 -13.16 11.03 -1.57
N ASP A 336 -13.40 11.56 -2.78
CA ASP A 336 -12.47 11.52 -3.91
C ASP A 336 -11.98 10.09 -4.20
N VAL A 337 -12.87 9.11 -4.07
CA VAL A 337 -12.57 7.70 -4.28
C VAL A 337 -12.36 7.43 -5.77
N VAL A 338 -11.21 6.90 -6.13
CA VAL A 338 -10.88 6.57 -7.52
C VAL A 338 -11.53 5.24 -7.92
N HIS A 339 -12.76 5.30 -8.44
CA HIS A 339 -13.55 4.11 -8.82
C HIS A 339 -13.25 3.58 -10.20
N THR A 340 -12.81 4.43 -11.13
CA THR A 340 -12.73 4.12 -12.56
C THR A 340 -11.38 4.48 -13.14
N ARG A 341 -11.12 3.90 -14.33
CA ARG A 341 -9.90 4.12 -15.12
C ARG A 341 -9.83 5.51 -15.79
N HIS A 342 -10.79 6.40 -15.56
CA HIS A 342 -10.82 7.72 -16.18
C HIS A 342 -9.67 8.58 -15.63
N GLY A 343 -8.80 9.07 -16.54
CA GLY A 343 -7.61 9.87 -16.20
C GLY A 343 -6.29 9.10 -16.09
N ILE A 344 -6.31 7.77 -16.20
CA ILE A 344 -5.09 6.94 -16.26
C ILE A 344 -4.84 6.57 -17.72
N SER A 345 -3.61 6.76 -18.21
CA SER A 345 -3.18 6.38 -19.57
C SER A 345 -3.70 4.98 -19.91
N ARG A 346 -4.46 4.88 -21.01
CA ARG A 346 -5.08 3.63 -21.44
C ARG A 346 -4.01 2.66 -21.94
N LYS A 347 -3.59 1.73 -21.09
CA LYS A 347 -2.97 0.50 -21.62
C LYS A 347 -4.13 -0.43 -22.03
N PRO A 348 -4.18 -0.91 -23.28
CA PRO A 348 -5.25 -1.81 -23.70
C PRO A 348 -5.21 -3.12 -22.89
N PRO A 349 -6.39 -3.75 -22.65
CA PRO A 349 -6.41 -5.09 -22.05
C PRO A 349 -5.66 -6.09 -22.96
N LEU A 350 -5.01 -7.08 -22.34
CA LEU A 350 -4.42 -8.21 -23.07
C LEU A 350 -5.50 -8.82 -24.00
N GLN A 351 -5.27 -8.74 -25.30
CA GLN A 351 -6.06 -9.52 -26.25
C GLN A 351 -5.71 -10.99 -26.03
N THR A 352 -6.62 -11.74 -25.43
CA THR A 352 -6.46 -13.19 -25.31
C THR A 352 -6.37 -13.78 -26.71
N ALA A 353 -5.45 -14.71 -26.94
CA ALA A 353 -5.24 -15.38 -28.23
C ALA A 353 -6.51 -16.08 -28.80
N ALA A 354 -7.57 -16.18 -28.01
CA ALA A 354 -8.88 -16.70 -28.39
C ALA A 354 -9.66 -15.83 -29.41
N ASN A 355 -9.26 -14.57 -29.64
CA ASN A 355 -9.93 -13.69 -30.63
C ASN A 355 -9.14 -13.55 -31.93
N ARG A 356 -8.21 -14.45 -32.24
CA ARG A 356 -7.48 -14.55 -33.51
C ARG A 356 -7.79 -15.89 -34.23
N ALA A 357 -9.03 -16.23 -34.31
CA ALA A 357 -9.49 -17.33 -35.16
C ALA A 357 -10.63 -16.85 -36.08
#